data_5c365730d715e97bdd58482f3d9d405d
#
_entry.id   5c365730d715e97bdd58482f3d9d405d
#
_cell.length_a   1.000
_cell.length_b   1.000
_cell.length_c   1.000
_cell.angle_alpha   90.00
_cell.angle_beta   90.00
_cell.angle_gamma   90.00
#
_symmetry.space_group_name_H-M   'P 1'
#
loop_
_entity.id
_entity.type
_entity.pdbx_description
1 polymer ?
#
loop_
_entity_poly.entity_id
_entity_poly.type
_entity_poly.pdbx_seq_one_letter_code
_entity_poly.pdbx_strand_id
1 'polypeptide(L)'
;MKIEIGESLALSYLKHMKECVIYQTNWKSSSRWKKCNEEKLATIFEKISGAETFRGILKKSKLDQFLKQAEIDALGIDQTGKIYAIDIAYHEEGLRYGSTEQAKARIMKKFVRSYLAVLRYFPLRREESCEIIFVSPRVIGERDESIRKYFNELIALLEPDLKRDKVVFRYITNDEFKKVILDPTLKACKKNADTNELFLRSYKLLNLPYTEAKSTKKKAISSASSSL
;
A
#
# COMPACT_ATOMS: atom_id res chain seq x y z
N MET A 1 -5.46 9.93 -14.79
CA MET A 1 -4.84 9.65 -13.48
C MET A 1 -3.57 8.87 -13.75
N LYS A 2 -2.42 9.36 -13.25
CA LYS A 2 -1.13 8.66 -13.42
C LYS A 2 -1.00 7.69 -12.25
N ILE A 3 -0.95 6.39 -12.53
CA ILE A 3 -0.69 5.36 -11.52
C ILE A 3 0.80 5.14 -11.46
N GLU A 4 1.40 5.27 -10.29
CA GLU A 4 2.81 4.97 -10.08
C GLU A 4 3.02 3.45 -9.91
N ILE A 5 4.23 2.97 -10.17
CA ILE A 5 4.54 1.54 -10.14
C ILE A 5 4.33 0.93 -8.75
N GLY A 6 4.60 1.70 -7.69
CA GLY A 6 4.34 1.30 -6.31
C GLY A 6 2.86 1.11 -6.01
N GLU A 7 2.02 2.08 -6.42
CA GLU A 7 0.57 1.98 -6.28
C GLU A 7 0.00 0.79 -7.05
N SER A 8 0.53 0.53 -8.26
CA SER A 8 0.14 -0.64 -9.04
C SER A 8 0.53 -1.96 -8.37
N LEU A 9 1.69 -2.03 -7.71
CA LEU A 9 2.05 -3.21 -6.91
C LEU A 9 1.11 -3.39 -5.72
N ALA A 10 0.80 -2.32 -4.98
CA ALA A 10 -0.14 -2.37 -3.86
C ALA A 10 -1.53 -2.84 -4.32
N LEU A 11 -1.99 -2.37 -5.47
CA LEU A 11 -3.25 -2.81 -6.07
C LEU A 11 -3.21 -4.30 -6.42
N SER A 12 -2.12 -4.77 -7.04
CA SER A 12 -1.94 -6.20 -7.36
C SER A 12 -1.92 -7.07 -6.11
N TYR A 13 -1.29 -6.58 -5.03
CA TYR A 13 -1.29 -7.25 -3.73
C TYR A 13 -2.71 -7.37 -3.15
N LEU A 14 -3.50 -6.29 -3.18
CA LEU A 14 -4.89 -6.30 -2.73
C LEU A 14 -5.73 -7.29 -3.51
N LYS A 15 -5.60 -7.28 -4.83
CA LYS A 15 -6.37 -8.14 -5.72
C LYS A 15 -6.01 -9.62 -5.60
N HIS A 16 -4.73 -9.95 -5.64
CA HIS A 16 -4.27 -11.32 -5.80
C HIS A 16 -3.85 -12.00 -4.49
N MET A 17 -3.51 -11.23 -3.45
CA MET A 17 -3.09 -11.77 -2.16
C MET A 17 -4.11 -11.56 -1.05
N LYS A 18 -4.85 -10.46 -1.09
CA LYS A 18 -5.93 -10.17 -0.13
C LYS A 18 -7.31 -10.51 -0.69
N GLU A 19 -7.37 -10.95 -1.94
CA GLU A 19 -8.61 -11.36 -2.62
C GLU A 19 -9.71 -10.30 -2.55
N CYS A 20 -9.30 -9.02 -2.60
CA CYS A 20 -10.24 -7.91 -2.57
C CYS A 20 -11.14 -7.93 -3.80
N VAL A 21 -12.44 -7.84 -3.58
CA VAL A 21 -13.46 -7.77 -4.64
C VAL A 21 -13.72 -6.32 -5.07
N ILE A 22 -13.43 -5.37 -4.19
CA ILE A 22 -13.43 -3.93 -4.48
C ILE A 22 -12.03 -3.42 -4.18
N TYR A 23 -11.41 -2.73 -5.14
CA TYR A 23 -10.09 -2.15 -4.97
C TYR A 23 -9.91 -0.91 -5.84
N GLN A 24 -9.20 0.10 -5.31
CA GLN A 24 -9.00 1.39 -5.96
C GLN A 24 -7.65 1.98 -5.55
N THR A 25 -6.97 2.64 -6.50
CA THR A 25 -5.81 3.49 -6.20
C THR A 25 -6.23 4.94 -5.97
N ASN A 26 -5.42 5.69 -5.24
CA ASN A 26 -5.58 7.12 -5.00
C ASN A 26 -6.97 7.48 -4.46
N TRP A 27 -7.44 6.72 -3.47
CA TRP A 27 -8.72 6.96 -2.84
C TRP A 27 -8.70 8.29 -2.08
N LYS A 28 -9.72 9.11 -2.36
CA LYS A 28 -9.95 10.39 -1.69
C LYS A 28 -11.41 10.51 -1.30
N SER A 29 -11.64 11.04 -0.09
CA SER A 29 -13.01 11.30 0.36
C SER A 29 -13.65 12.46 -0.40
N SER A 30 -14.97 12.39 -0.58
CA SER A 30 -15.78 13.53 -1.05
C SER A 30 -16.39 14.27 0.15
N SER A 31 -16.39 15.59 0.08
CA SER A 31 -17.05 16.45 1.08
C SER A 31 -18.56 16.25 1.16
N ARG A 32 -19.16 15.61 0.14
CA ARG A 32 -20.60 15.32 0.04
C ARG A 32 -20.99 14.01 0.72
N TRP A 33 -20.02 13.15 1.05
CA TRP A 33 -20.32 11.87 1.69
C TRP A 33 -20.77 12.06 3.12
N LYS A 34 -21.69 11.18 3.55
CA LYS A 34 -22.11 11.12 4.95
C LYS A 34 -20.92 10.80 5.84
N LYS A 35 -20.78 11.58 6.90
CA LYS A 35 -19.75 11.41 7.92
C LYS A 35 -20.29 10.56 9.06
N CYS A 36 -19.50 9.61 9.52
CA CYS A 36 -19.81 8.75 10.66
C CYS A 36 -18.82 8.97 11.81
N ASN A 37 -19.20 8.59 13.01
CA ASN A 37 -18.32 8.52 14.19
C ASN A 37 -17.65 9.84 14.59
N GLU A 38 -18.23 11.01 14.31
CA GLU A 38 -17.60 12.34 14.50
C GLU A 38 -17.10 12.55 15.94
N GLU A 39 -17.89 12.21 16.98
CA GLU A 39 -17.47 12.36 18.40
C GLU A 39 -16.26 11.46 18.72
N LYS A 40 -16.32 10.22 18.28
CA LYS A 40 -15.22 9.26 18.47
C LYS A 40 -13.94 9.73 17.77
N LEU A 41 -14.07 10.26 16.54
CA LEU A 41 -12.94 10.79 15.78
C LEU A 41 -12.33 12.00 16.48
N ALA A 42 -13.16 12.90 17.05
CA ALA A 42 -12.70 14.03 17.83
C ALA A 42 -11.91 13.57 19.05
N THR A 43 -12.42 12.59 19.79
CA THR A 43 -11.75 12.02 20.97
C THR A 43 -10.39 11.41 20.62
N ILE A 44 -10.30 10.61 19.54
CA ILE A 44 -9.04 10.02 19.09
C ILE A 44 -8.06 11.12 18.64
N PHE A 45 -8.57 12.12 17.91
CA PHE A 45 -7.75 13.22 17.41
C PHE A 45 -7.18 14.07 18.56
N GLU A 46 -7.98 14.38 19.58
CA GLU A 46 -7.56 15.08 20.78
C GLU A 46 -6.54 14.29 21.60
N LYS A 47 -6.75 12.98 21.74
CA LYS A 47 -5.81 12.07 22.40
C LYS A 47 -4.42 12.12 21.78
N ILE A 48 -4.34 12.07 20.44
CA ILE A 48 -3.07 12.16 19.71
C ILE A 48 -2.47 13.57 19.82
N SER A 49 -3.30 14.62 19.71
CA SER A 49 -2.86 16.02 19.81
C SER A 49 -2.31 16.38 21.19
N GLY A 50 -2.90 15.78 22.23
CA GLY A 50 -2.52 15.98 23.63
C GLY A 50 -1.24 15.24 24.04
N ALA A 51 -0.90 14.15 23.32
CA ALA A 51 0.31 13.39 23.59
C ALA A 51 1.54 14.17 23.11
N GLU A 52 2.46 14.48 24.03
CA GLU A 52 3.65 15.30 23.76
C GLU A 52 4.46 14.74 22.58
N THR A 53 4.70 13.44 22.57
CA THR A 53 5.43 12.72 21.51
C THR A 53 4.81 12.94 20.13
N PHE A 54 3.48 13.05 20.03
CA PHE A 54 2.76 13.10 18.75
C PHE A 54 2.17 14.47 18.40
N ARG A 55 2.35 15.47 19.26
CA ARG A 55 1.86 16.84 19.03
C ARG A 55 2.27 17.41 17.68
N GLY A 56 3.49 17.09 17.20
CA GLY A 56 4.01 17.51 15.91
C GLY A 56 3.32 16.88 14.67
N ILE A 57 2.65 15.74 14.82
CA ILE A 57 1.99 15.02 13.70
C ILE A 57 0.79 15.81 13.19
N LEU A 58 -0.06 16.26 14.09
CA LEU A 58 -1.31 16.94 13.75
C LEU A 58 -1.13 18.44 13.56
N LYS A 59 -0.02 18.99 14.10
CA LYS A 59 0.25 20.43 14.16
C LYS A 59 -0.97 21.17 14.74
N LYS A 60 -1.31 22.35 14.23
CA LYS A 60 -2.50 23.13 14.64
C LYS A 60 -3.72 22.86 13.73
N SER A 61 -3.77 21.68 13.06
CA SER A 61 -4.87 21.36 12.14
C SER A 61 -6.16 21.03 12.92
N LYS A 62 -7.30 21.45 12.41
CA LYS A 62 -8.59 20.95 12.86
C LYS A 62 -8.86 19.59 12.21
N LEU A 63 -9.64 18.71 12.86
CA LEU A 63 -9.97 17.37 12.35
C LEU A 63 -10.46 17.38 10.90
N ASP A 64 -11.43 18.23 10.57
CA ASP A 64 -11.97 18.33 9.20
C ASP A 64 -10.90 18.73 8.17
N GLN A 65 -10.03 19.69 8.51
CA GLN A 65 -8.95 20.10 7.62
C GLN A 65 -7.92 18.98 7.44
N PHE A 66 -7.64 18.25 8.52
CA PHE A 66 -6.73 17.11 8.49
C PHE A 66 -7.25 15.99 7.58
N LEU A 67 -8.55 15.69 7.66
CA LEU A 67 -9.18 14.65 6.86
C LEU A 67 -9.51 15.06 5.42
N LYS A 68 -9.70 16.35 5.11
CA LYS A 68 -9.79 16.82 3.72
C LYS A 68 -8.57 16.49 2.86
N GLN A 69 -7.43 16.27 3.50
CA GLN A 69 -6.18 15.88 2.84
C GLN A 69 -5.95 14.36 2.87
N ALA A 70 -6.97 13.58 3.29
CA ALA A 70 -6.83 12.13 3.32
C ALA A 70 -6.78 11.58 1.90
N GLU A 71 -5.71 10.91 1.63
CA GLU A 71 -5.47 10.15 0.42
C GLU A 71 -4.89 8.80 0.85
N ILE A 72 -5.43 7.73 0.31
CA ILE A 72 -4.96 6.36 0.52
C ILE A 72 -4.48 5.86 -0.83
N ASP A 73 -3.20 5.49 -0.92
CA ASP A 73 -2.56 5.15 -2.19
C ASP A 73 -3.20 3.89 -2.82
N ALA A 74 -3.60 2.90 -2.01
CA ALA A 74 -4.43 1.77 -2.46
C ALA A 74 -5.42 1.34 -1.36
N LEU A 75 -6.69 1.24 -1.71
CA LEU A 75 -7.78 0.79 -0.84
C LEU A 75 -8.39 -0.49 -1.41
N GLY A 76 -8.68 -1.48 -0.55
CA GLY A 76 -9.35 -2.71 -0.94
C GLY A 76 -10.34 -3.19 0.11
N ILE A 77 -11.35 -3.93 -0.34
CA ILE A 77 -12.34 -4.60 0.52
C ILE A 77 -12.46 -6.04 0.01
N ASP A 78 -12.24 -7.00 0.89
CA ASP A 78 -12.40 -8.42 0.58
C ASP A 78 -13.85 -8.91 0.70
N GLN A 79 -14.09 -10.18 0.41
CA GLN A 79 -15.44 -10.79 0.48
C GLN A 79 -16.03 -10.81 1.88
N THR A 80 -15.21 -10.71 2.92
CA THR A 80 -15.67 -10.68 4.32
C THR A 80 -16.01 -9.27 4.79
N GLY A 81 -15.80 -8.26 3.96
CA GLY A 81 -15.96 -6.85 4.32
C GLY A 81 -14.73 -6.25 5.02
N LYS A 82 -13.64 -7.01 5.14
CA LYS A 82 -12.39 -6.48 5.71
C LYS A 82 -11.77 -5.44 4.80
N ILE A 83 -11.41 -4.30 5.40
CA ILE A 83 -10.84 -3.15 4.69
C ILE A 83 -9.31 -3.19 4.80
N TYR A 84 -8.66 -2.90 3.69
CA TYR A 84 -7.21 -2.72 3.60
C TYR A 84 -6.92 -1.33 3.05
N ALA A 85 -6.23 -0.52 3.83
CA ALA A 85 -5.78 0.81 3.43
C ALA A 85 -4.24 0.82 3.39
N ILE A 86 -3.66 0.96 2.21
CA ILE A 86 -2.22 0.89 1.99
C ILE A 86 -1.71 2.25 1.53
N ASP A 87 -0.72 2.76 2.25
CA ASP A 87 0.14 3.87 1.83
C ASP A 87 1.50 3.31 1.43
N ILE A 88 1.98 3.66 0.23
CA ILE A 88 3.26 3.19 -0.29
C ILE A 88 4.22 4.34 -0.55
N ALA A 89 5.44 4.23 -0.04
CA ALA A 89 6.53 5.14 -0.35
C ALA A 89 7.60 4.39 -1.15
N TYR A 90 7.52 4.50 -2.48
CA TYR A 90 8.50 3.91 -3.38
C TYR A 90 9.52 4.96 -3.83
N HIS A 91 10.76 4.76 -3.44
CA HIS A 91 11.92 5.53 -3.89
C HIS A 91 13.10 4.59 -4.07
N GLU A 92 13.75 4.62 -5.23
CA GLU A 92 14.88 3.73 -5.58
C GLU A 92 16.03 3.79 -4.59
N GLU A 93 16.39 5.00 -4.13
CA GLU A 93 17.48 5.22 -3.17
C GLU A 93 17.05 5.13 -1.70
N GLY A 94 15.81 4.69 -1.44
CA GLY A 94 15.22 4.61 -0.11
C GLY A 94 14.34 5.81 0.25
N LEU A 95 13.73 5.73 1.42
CA LEU A 95 12.73 6.69 1.87
C LEU A 95 13.26 8.14 1.95
N ARG A 96 12.76 9.00 1.04
CA ARG A 96 13.16 10.41 0.92
C ARG A 96 12.17 11.37 1.61
N TYR A 97 11.95 11.20 2.90
CA TYR A 97 11.07 12.07 3.68
C TYR A 97 11.81 13.15 4.48
N GLY A 98 13.00 13.54 4.05
CA GLY A 98 13.85 14.52 4.75
C GLY A 98 14.61 13.89 5.93
N SER A 99 14.71 14.60 7.07
CA SER A 99 15.35 14.06 8.26
C SER A 99 14.58 12.87 8.86
N THR A 100 15.20 12.13 9.78
CA THR A 100 14.53 11.02 10.47
C THR A 100 13.28 11.50 11.21
N GLU A 101 13.32 12.65 11.86
CA GLU A 101 12.16 13.22 12.56
C GLU A 101 11.01 13.61 11.59
N GLN A 102 11.38 14.15 10.42
CA GLN A 102 10.39 14.43 9.39
C GLN A 102 9.77 13.15 8.83
N ALA A 103 10.57 12.09 8.65
CA ALA A 103 10.08 10.79 8.19
C ALA A 103 9.11 10.16 9.21
N LYS A 104 9.46 10.15 10.51
CA LYS A 104 8.58 9.71 11.59
C LYS A 104 7.24 10.44 11.53
N ALA A 105 7.28 11.78 11.54
CA ALA A 105 6.08 12.60 11.56
C ALA A 105 5.19 12.34 10.32
N ARG A 106 5.79 12.22 9.13
CA ARG A 106 5.04 11.97 7.88
C ARG A 106 4.39 10.60 7.86
N ILE A 107 5.10 9.55 8.29
CA ILE A 107 4.58 8.17 8.29
C ILE A 107 3.46 8.04 9.32
N MET A 108 3.68 8.52 10.55
CA MET A 108 2.63 8.49 11.59
C MET A 108 1.41 9.30 11.15
N LYS A 109 1.61 10.42 10.49
CA LYS A 109 0.52 11.22 9.91
C LYS A 109 -0.29 10.44 8.88
N LYS A 110 0.35 9.60 8.05
CA LYS A 110 -0.35 8.71 7.12
C LYS A 110 -1.18 7.69 7.88
N PHE A 111 -0.63 6.98 8.87
CA PHE A 111 -1.38 6.03 9.69
C PHE A 111 -2.61 6.66 10.33
N VAL A 112 -2.42 7.77 11.04
CA VAL A 112 -3.53 8.45 11.73
C VAL A 112 -4.58 8.93 10.75
N ARG A 113 -4.17 9.48 9.61
CA ARG A 113 -5.08 10.00 8.59
C ARG A 113 -5.90 8.89 7.95
N SER A 114 -5.26 7.79 7.56
CA SER A 114 -5.94 6.63 6.97
C SER A 114 -6.88 5.97 7.97
N TYR A 115 -6.49 5.86 9.25
CA TYR A 115 -7.35 5.34 10.33
C TYR A 115 -8.60 6.19 10.51
N LEU A 116 -8.45 7.48 10.72
CA LEU A 116 -9.58 8.38 10.93
C LEU A 116 -10.47 8.49 9.68
N ALA A 117 -9.88 8.43 8.47
CA ALA A 117 -10.64 8.43 7.22
C ALA A 117 -11.46 7.14 7.07
N VAL A 118 -10.88 5.98 7.37
CA VAL A 118 -11.63 4.71 7.36
C VAL A 118 -12.79 4.76 8.34
N LEU A 119 -12.56 5.14 9.59
CA LEU A 119 -13.63 5.25 10.59
C LEU A 119 -14.74 6.24 10.20
N ARG A 120 -14.39 7.31 9.47
CA ARG A 120 -15.35 8.35 9.07
C ARG A 120 -16.25 7.94 7.93
N TYR A 121 -15.70 7.24 6.95
CA TYR A 121 -16.38 6.98 5.69
C TYR A 121 -16.77 5.52 5.47
N PHE A 122 -16.23 4.61 6.26
CA PHE A 122 -16.55 3.20 6.23
C PHE A 122 -17.05 2.78 7.63
N PRO A 123 -18.37 2.83 7.88
CA PRO A 123 -18.90 2.41 9.17
C PRO A 123 -18.68 0.91 9.35
N LEU A 124 -17.58 0.56 10.04
CA LEU A 124 -17.25 -0.83 10.34
C LEU A 124 -18.36 -1.46 11.17
N ARG A 125 -18.93 -2.52 10.68
CA ARG A 125 -19.89 -3.34 11.41
C ARG A 125 -19.16 -4.17 12.46
N ARG A 126 -19.95 -4.77 13.39
CA ARG A 126 -19.37 -5.50 14.53
C ARG A 126 -18.38 -6.60 14.11
N GLU A 127 -18.60 -7.25 12.97
CA GLU A 127 -17.77 -8.34 12.48
C GLU A 127 -16.62 -7.87 11.53
N GLU A 128 -16.71 -6.66 11.03
CA GLU A 128 -15.74 -6.12 10.09
C GLU A 128 -14.45 -5.67 10.78
N SER A 129 -13.34 -5.72 10.07
CA SER A 129 -12.03 -5.30 10.56
C SER A 129 -11.28 -4.49 9.49
N CYS A 130 -10.21 -3.83 9.91
CA CYS A 130 -9.41 -3.04 8.98
C CYS A 130 -7.91 -3.25 9.22
N GLU A 131 -7.14 -3.33 8.15
CA GLU A 131 -5.68 -3.22 8.20
C GLU A 131 -5.23 -1.90 7.55
N ILE A 132 -4.49 -1.09 8.28
CA ILE A 132 -3.86 0.13 7.79
C ILE A 132 -2.37 -0.15 7.68
N ILE A 133 -1.86 -0.08 6.47
CA ILE A 133 -0.55 -0.58 6.13
C ILE A 133 0.27 0.54 5.50
N PHE A 134 1.44 0.80 6.05
CA PHE A 134 2.46 1.61 5.37
C PHE A 134 3.55 0.69 4.86
N VAL A 135 3.91 0.82 3.59
CA VAL A 135 4.96 0.01 2.97
C VAL A 135 6.03 0.87 2.33
N SER A 136 7.29 0.44 2.46
CA SER A 136 8.41 1.01 1.72
C SER A 136 9.45 -0.08 1.43
N PRO A 137 9.89 -0.24 0.18
CA PRO A 137 10.85 -1.29 -0.18
C PRO A 137 12.24 -1.07 0.42
N ARG A 138 12.58 0.19 0.75
CA ARG A 138 13.91 0.50 1.28
C ARG A 138 13.88 1.65 2.28
N VAL A 139 14.27 1.36 3.52
CA VAL A 139 14.50 2.33 4.59
C VAL A 139 15.86 2.02 5.22
N ILE A 140 16.74 3.01 5.36
CA ILE A 140 18.08 2.82 5.95
C ILE A 140 17.95 2.36 7.40
N GLY A 141 18.79 1.40 7.84
CA GLY A 141 18.66 0.66 9.09
C GLY A 141 18.36 1.50 10.34
N GLU A 142 19.26 2.43 10.72
CA GLU A 142 19.04 3.28 11.89
C GLU A 142 17.75 4.12 11.81
N ARG A 143 17.41 4.57 10.61
CA ARG A 143 16.16 5.30 10.37
C ARG A 143 14.96 4.37 10.53
N ASP A 144 15.03 3.15 10.04
CA ASP A 144 13.95 2.15 10.16
C ASP A 144 13.69 1.81 11.63
N GLU A 145 14.73 1.52 12.39
CA GLU A 145 14.63 1.26 13.84
C GLU A 145 13.99 2.43 14.59
N SER A 146 14.43 3.65 14.29
CA SER A 146 13.89 4.87 14.91
C SER A 146 12.40 5.07 14.59
N ILE A 147 11.99 4.79 13.33
CA ILE A 147 10.58 4.87 12.91
C ILE A 147 9.76 3.76 13.59
N ARG A 148 10.27 2.51 13.66
CA ARG A 148 9.59 1.38 14.32
C ARG A 148 9.34 1.66 15.80
N LYS A 149 10.32 2.22 16.51
CA LYS A 149 10.14 2.61 17.90
C LYS A 149 8.98 3.61 18.04
N TYR A 150 8.99 4.66 17.23
CA TYR A 150 7.95 5.70 17.25
C TYR A 150 6.58 5.17 16.80
N PHE A 151 6.55 4.23 15.89
CA PHE A 151 5.35 3.51 15.47
C PHE A 151 4.75 2.66 16.60
N ASN A 152 5.59 1.95 17.35
CA ASN A 152 5.14 1.16 18.50
C ASN A 152 4.56 2.05 19.62
N GLU A 153 5.15 3.24 19.84
CA GLU A 153 4.59 4.24 20.76
C GLU A 153 3.20 4.72 20.32
N LEU A 154 2.99 4.93 19.01
CA LEU A 154 1.67 5.28 18.47
C LEU A 154 0.65 4.14 18.66
N ILE A 155 1.06 2.89 18.40
CA ILE A 155 0.20 1.73 18.67
C ILE A 155 -0.16 1.67 20.16
N ALA A 156 0.79 1.80 21.06
CA ALA A 156 0.56 1.77 22.51
C ALA A 156 -0.42 2.87 22.95
N LEU A 157 -0.28 4.09 22.40
CA LEU A 157 -1.21 5.19 22.67
C LEU A 157 -2.63 4.86 22.22
N LEU A 158 -2.79 4.22 21.06
CA LEU A 158 -4.09 3.97 20.43
C LEU A 158 -4.65 2.56 20.70
N GLU A 159 -3.92 1.71 21.45
CA GLU A 159 -4.28 0.30 21.63
C GLU A 159 -5.75 0.04 22.01
N PRO A 160 -6.36 0.76 23.00
CA PRO A 160 -7.76 0.54 23.35
C PRO A 160 -8.73 0.86 22.20
N ASP A 161 -8.39 1.91 21.42
CA ASP A 161 -9.19 2.34 20.27
C ASP A 161 -9.06 1.34 19.12
N LEU A 162 -7.83 0.93 18.79
CA LEU A 162 -7.56 -0.05 17.74
C LEU A 162 -8.21 -1.40 18.02
N LYS A 163 -8.14 -1.89 19.27
CA LYS A 163 -8.81 -3.14 19.67
C LYS A 163 -10.33 -3.05 19.55
N ARG A 164 -10.93 -1.96 20.05
CA ARG A 164 -12.37 -1.73 19.96
C ARG A 164 -12.86 -1.70 18.52
N ASP A 165 -12.08 -1.07 17.63
CA ASP A 165 -12.42 -0.86 16.23
C ASP A 165 -11.98 -2.02 15.33
N LYS A 166 -11.32 -3.04 15.87
CA LYS A 166 -10.72 -4.15 15.12
C LYS A 166 -9.80 -3.66 14.00
N VAL A 167 -9.01 -2.64 14.30
CA VAL A 167 -8.05 -2.06 13.37
C VAL A 167 -6.63 -2.50 13.72
N VAL A 168 -5.88 -2.92 12.73
CA VAL A 168 -4.47 -3.31 12.86
C VAL A 168 -3.61 -2.38 12.03
N PHE A 169 -2.58 -1.81 12.64
CA PHE A 169 -1.54 -1.06 11.93
C PHE A 169 -0.37 -1.98 11.57
N ARG A 170 0.14 -1.84 10.36
CA ARG A 170 1.32 -2.57 9.90
C ARG A 170 2.31 -1.63 9.21
N TYR A 171 3.55 -1.65 9.69
CA TYR A 171 4.68 -0.96 9.09
C TYR A 171 5.61 -1.99 8.48
N ILE A 172 5.63 -2.09 7.15
CA ILE A 172 6.31 -3.15 6.38
C ILE A 172 7.40 -2.52 5.51
N THR A 173 8.66 -2.86 5.78
CA THR A 173 9.82 -2.27 5.09
C THR A 173 10.88 -3.32 4.80
N ASN A 174 11.82 -2.99 3.93
CA ASN A 174 13.04 -3.76 3.65
C ASN A 174 12.74 -5.23 3.29
N ASP A 175 13.38 -6.18 3.96
CA ASP A 175 13.18 -7.62 3.72
C ASP A 175 11.75 -8.08 3.98
N GLU A 176 11.06 -7.45 4.94
CA GLU A 176 9.66 -7.74 5.21
C GLU A 176 8.78 -7.34 4.03
N PHE A 177 9.06 -6.19 3.39
CA PHE A 177 8.37 -5.77 2.17
C PHE A 177 8.52 -6.82 1.07
N LYS A 178 9.74 -7.32 0.86
CA LYS A 178 9.99 -8.37 -0.13
C LYS A 178 9.19 -9.63 0.19
N LYS A 179 9.28 -10.12 1.44
CA LYS A 179 8.66 -11.39 1.88
C LYS A 179 7.14 -11.34 1.93
N VAL A 180 6.56 -10.22 2.31
CA VAL A 180 5.11 -10.10 2.58
C VAL A 180 4.34 -9.53 1.40
N ILE A 181 4.93 -8.60 0.66
CA ILE A 181 4.25 -7.88 -0.43
C ILE A 181 4.72 -8.38 -1.80
N LEU A 182 6.03 -8.23 -2.10
CA LEU A 182 6.55 -8.40 -3.44
C LEU A 182 6.53 -9.86 -3.91
N ASP A 183 7.26 -10.74 -3.23
CA ASP A 183 7.41 -12.14 -3.66
C ASP A 183 6.09 -12.92 -3.70
N PRO A 184 5.18 -12.79 -2.71
CA PRO A 184 3.88 -13.44 -2.77
C PRO A 184 3.02 -12.91 -3.92
N THR A 185 3.01 -11.60 -4.16
CA THR A 185 2.26 -11.00 -5.28
C THR A 185 2.76 -11.53 -6.63
N LEU A 186 4.08 -11.54 -6.84
CA LEU A 186 4.67 -12.08 -8.05
C LEU A 186 4.36 -13.58 -8.23
N LYS A 187 4.38 -14.35 -7.14
CA LYS A 187 4.06 -15.79 -7.17
C LYS A 187 2.59 -16.04 -7.53
N ALA A 188 1.67 -15.29 -6.92
CA ALA A 188 0.24 -15.40 -7.22
C ALA A 188 -0.08 -15.06 -8.69
N CYS A 189 0.64 -14.09 -9.24
CA CYS A 189 0.39 -13.60 -10.60
C CYS A 189 1.06 -14.41 -11.72
N LYS A 190 1.96 -15.35 -11.40
CA LYS A 190 2.64 -16.17 -12.43
C LYS A 190 1.68 -16.93 -13.35
N LYS A 191 0.50 -17.32 -12.86
CA LYS A 191 -0.52 -18.07 -13.60
C LYS A 191 -1.47 -17.18 -14.42
N ASN A 192 -1.45 -15.86 -14.22
CA ASN A 192 -2.35 -14.94 -14.91
C ASN A 192 -1.74 -14.53 -16.26
N ALA A 193 -2.29 -15.05 -17.35
CA ALA A 193 -1.79 -14.81 -18.71
C ALA A 193 -1.93 -13.33 -19.09
N ASP A 194 -3.09 -12.73 -18.85
CA ASP A 194 -3.39 -11.34 -19.14
C ASP A 194 -3.67 -10.53 -17.88
N THR A 195 -2.92 -9.45 -17.70
CA THR A 195 -3.18 -8.47 -16.67
C THR A 195 -3.01 -7.06 -17.22
N ASN A 196 -3.95 -6.18 -16.87
CA ASN A 196 -3.86 -4.75 -17.19
C ASN A 196 -3.07 -3.96 -16.13
N GLU A 197 -2.55 -4.63 -15.12
CA GLU A 197 -1.84 -4.03 -14.01
C GLU A 197 -0.43 -3.62 -14.42
N LEU A 198 -0.11 -2.34 -14.32
CA LEU A 198 1.15 -1.76 -14.76
C LEU A 198 2.37 -2.50 -14.20
N PHE A 199 2.38 -2.76 -12.89
CA PHE A 199 3.49 -3.45 -12.23
C PHE A 199 3.74 -4.85 -12.82
N LEU A 200 2.69 -5.64 -12.97
CA LEU A 200 2.81 -7.02 -13.48
C LEU A 200 3.19 -7.07 -14.96
N ARG A 201 2.67 -6.15 -15.75
CA ARG A 201 3.07 -6.02 -17.17
C ARG A 201 4.54 -5.65 -17.30
N SER A 202 5.01 -4.68 -16.49
CA SER A 202 6.43 -4.29 -16.47
C SER A 202 7.32 -5.45 -16.04
N TYR A 203 6.94 -6.19 -15.00
CA TYR A 203 7.68 -7.37 -14.56
C TYR A 203 7.73 -8.46 -15.63
N LYS A 204 6.61 -8.76 -16.30
CA LYS A 204 6.56 -9.73 -17.41
C LYS A 204 7.42 -9.30 -18.57
N LEU A 205 7.39 -8.01 -18.96
CA LEU A 205 8.23 -7.47 -20.03
C LEU A 205 9.73 -7.67 -19.74
N LEU A 206 10.17 -7.37 -18.51
CA LEU A 206 11.56 -7.53 -18.09
C LEU A 206 12.02 -9.00 -18.03
N ASN A 207 11.10 -9.93 -17.87
CA ASN A 207 11.36 -11.36 -17.77
C ASN A 207 10.93 -12.16 -19.02
N LEU A 208 10.68 -11.48 -20.16
CA LEU A 208 10.44 -12.17 -21.43
C LEU A 208 11.68 -12.98 -21.82
N PRO A 209 11.52 -14.28 -22.15
CA PRO A 209 12.61 -15.03 -22.73
C PRO A 209 12.89 -14.46 -24.12
N TYR A 210 14.00 -13.76 -24.28
CA TYR A 210 14.51 -13.37 -25.58
C TYR A 210 15.03 -14.65 -26.25
N THR A 211 14.18 -15.37 -26.97
CA THR A 211 14.62 -16.43 -27.87
C THR A 211 15.27 -15.77 -29.07
N GLU A 212 16.57 -16.00 -29.27
CA GLU A 212 17.20 -15.71 -30.56
C GLU A 212 16.35 -16.33 -31.66
N ALA A 213 15.96 -15.52 -32.65
CA ALA A 213 15.20 -16.00 -33.78
C ALA A 213 15.95 -17.19 -34.41
N LYS A 214 15.42 -18.40 -34.31
CA LYS A 214 16.00 -19.55 -34.97
C LYS A 214 16.05 -19.22 -36.46
N SER A 215 17.24 -18.98 -36.98
CA SER A 215 17.44 -18.79 -38.41
C SER A 215 16.93 -20.07 -39.10
N THR A 216 15.85 -19.96 -39.82
CA THR A 216 15.36 -21.01 -40.67
C THR A 216 16.39 -21.23 -41.77
N LYS A 217 17.33 -22.14 -41.57
CA LYS A 217 18.17 -22.64 -42.64
C LYS A 217 17.21 -23.24 -43.68
N LYS A 218 17.02 -22.51 -44.79
CA LYS A 218 16.40 -23.05 -46.00
C LYS A 218 17.22 -24.28 -46.41
N LYS A 219 16.65 -25.47 -46.30
CA LYS A 219 17.17 -26.66 -46.99
C LYS A 219 17.16 -26.38 -48.49
N ALA A 220 18.33 -26.17 -49.05
CA ALA A 220 18.50 -26.18 -50.48
C ALA A 220 18.16 -27.58 -50.96
N ILE A 221 17.08 -27.67 -51.71
CA ILE A 221 16.73 -28.87 -52.46
C ILE A 221 17.72 -28.95 -53.63
N SER A 222 18.72 -29.82 -53.50
CA SER A 222 19.58 -30.19 -54.62
C SER A 222 18.74 -31.08 -55.57
N SER A 223 18.29 -30.51 -56.66
CA SER A 223 17.82 -31.27 -57.79
C SER A 223 19.03 -31.94 -58.45
N ALA A 224 19.24 -33.20 -58.15
CA ALA A 224 20.14 -34.02 -58.92
C ALA A 224 19.36 -34.47 -60.16
N SER A 225 19.69 -33.88 -61.26
CA SER A 225 19.46 -34.44 -62.59
C SER A 225 20.34 -35.66 -62.79
N SER A 226 19.78 -36.78 -63.09
CA SER A 226 20.51 -37.88 -63.76
C SER A 226 19.68 -38.33 -64.96
N SER A 227 20.24 -38.08 -66.09
CA SER A 227 20.02 -38.65 -67.41
C SER A 227 20.18 -40.15 -67.38
N LEU A 228 19.23 -40.80 -67.97
CA LEU A 228 19.37 -41.83 -69.07
C LEU A 228 18.00 -42.39 -69.37
#